data_fe1964fba6ba358e4e24970d221638d1
#
_entry.id   fe1964fba6ba358e4e24970d221638d1
#
_cell.length_a   1.000
_cell.length_b   1.000
_cell.length_c   1.000
_cell.angle_alpha   90.00
_cell.angle_beta   90.00
_cell.angle_gamma   90.00
#
_symmetry.space_group_name_H-M   'P 1'
#
loop_
_entity.id
_entity.type
_entity.pdbx_description
1 polymer ?
#
loop_
_entity_poly.entity_id
_entity_poly.type
_entity_poly.pdbx_seq_one_letter_code
_entity_poly.pdbx_strand_id
1 'polypeptide(L)'
;VTTFHQNILAFSPPPCYTETVNARRFAVRKRTRAKEKMEKEKITVAVTGVTGNMGQAVMEQLTASALRPTLRVLILPEDTKRAKKFRKRYAAQIRSGAIQIVYGNLADPAAVQKLIAGADYVVNLAAVIPPLSDQRPELAVECNEKGAQTLVAAIEAADPQPKLIHISTVALYGNRDEKHLWARVGDPLLVSPYDVYSATKLRGELCVLESGIRNWAVLRQSAMLHKNMLADNLKDGLMFHTCFNAPLEWVTAHDSGVLIAHILERDVSDPPEAKFWKRVFNIGAPAENRITGYETFNDGFRLIGGSGKDFFRPGYNAVRNFHGVWFADGHRLEELFAYQTQSAAHYWAEIKKAHGYYSLAKIVPKALIRKLVIEHLRKDANAPAYWKKHGDIGKLTAFFGGEKEYDALPARWEDFPLLCEGKGKNGAVDYNALRDIRNAVPIDCGFDADKADKDITIADLRATAKAHGGELVSETFAAGDLYTPVEWKTQDGDVFTARPYSVLRAGHWFNRTYKENVWEFDRLARKDGVYAQIWYDTHGRDERYVYSMSDDMRTKFESE
;
A
#
# COMPACT_ATOMS: atom_id res chain seq x y z
N VAL A 1 -25.21 76.13 3.02
CA VAL A 1 -25.42 75.68 1.63
C VAL A 1 -24.27 74.69 1.34
N THR A 2 -24.46 73.41 1.53
CA THR A 2 -23.48 72.36 1.25
C THR A 2 -24.19 71.23 0.51
N THR A 3 -23.78 70.99 -0.71
CA THR A 3 -24.31 70.04 -1.68
C THR A 3 -23.79 68.65 -1.36
N PHE A 4 -24.67 67.66 -1.12
CA PHE A 4 -24.37 66.23 -1.05
C PHE A 4 -24.27 65.67 -2.47
N HIS A 5 -23.13 65.07 -2.80
CA HIS A 5 -22.97 64.21 -3.96
C HIS A 5 -23.31 62.77 -3.56
N GLN A 6 -24.34 62.21 -4.17
CA GLN A 6 -24.68 60.78 -4.10
C GLN A 6 -23.76 59.98 -5.05
N ASN A 7 -22.97 59.10 -4.51
CA ASN A 7 -22.27 58.04 -5.26
C ASN A 7 -23.23 56.85 -5.47
N ILE A 8 -23.68 56.68 -6.69
CA ILE A 8 -24.43 55.49 -7.12
C ILE A 8 -23.41 54.39 -7.43
N LEU A 9 -23.32 53.41 -6.55
CA LEU A 9 -22.62 52.16 -6.82
C LEU A 9 -23.44 51.33 -7.82
N ALA A 10 -22.92 51.16 -9.02
CA ALA A 10 -23.48 50.28 -10.04
C ALA A 10 -23.32 48.81 -9.60
N PHE A 11 -24.40 48.15 -9.24
CA PHE A 11 -24.45 46.71 -9.06
C PHE A 11 -24.36 46.03 -10.43
N SER A 12 -23.27 45.28 -10.67
CA SER A 12 -23.20 44.33 -11.78
C SER A 12 -24.14 43.16 -11.50
N PRO A 13 -24.97 42.72 -12.45
CA PRO A 13 -25.83 41.58 -12.24
C PRO A 13 -24.99 40.30 -12.08
N PRO A 14 -25.45 39.31 -11.26
CA PRO A 14 -24.73 38.03 -11.08
C PRO A 14 -24.71 37.26 -12.42
N PRO A 15 -23.69 36.42 -12.66
CA PRO A 15 -23.53 35.66 -13.89
C PRO A 15 -24.75 34.79 -14.18
N CYS A 16 -25.11 34.79 -15.44
CA CYS A 16 -26.35 34.34 -16.04
C CYS A 16 -26.77 32.91 -15.60
N TYR A 17 -27.98 32.79 -15.06
CA TYR A 17 -28.66 31.54 -14.67
C TYR A 17 -28.73 30.50 -15.81
N THR A 18 -28.58 30.92 -17.05
CA THR A 18 -28.58 30.13 -18.27
C THR A 18 -27.31 29.25 -18.43
N GLU A 19 -26.13 29.72 -17.99
CA GLU A 19 -24.90 28.90 -18.08
C GLU A 19 -24.88 27.74 -17.10
N THR A 20 -25.38 27.94 -15.90
CA THR A 20 -25.49 26.86 -14.89
C THR A 20 -26.53 25.80 -15.26
N VAL A 21 -27.64 26.18 -15.89
CA VAL A 21 -28.67 25.25 -16.38
C VAL A 21 -28.15 24.43 -17.57
N ASN A 22 -27.41 25.06 -18.49
CA ASN A 22 -26.83 24.35 -19.63
C ASN A 22 -25.71 23.42 -19.22
N ALA A 23 -24.86 23.80 -18.29
CA ALA A 23 -23.83 22.91 -17.71
C ALA A 23 -24.46 21.70 -17.00
N ARG A 24 -25.53 21.90 -16.21
CA ARG A 24 -26.27 20.81 -15.56
C ARG A 24 -26.97 19.92 -16.61
N ARG A 25 -27.61 20.47 -17.64
CA ARG A 25 -28.23 19.67 -18.73
C ARG A 25 -27.18 18.89 -19.53
N PHE A 26 -26.00 19.45 -19.77
CA PHE A 26 -24.89 18.79 -20.44
C PHE A 26 -24.34 17.63 -19.57
N ALA A 27 -24.14 17.87 -18.29
CA ALA A 27 -23.71 16.83 -17.34
C ALA A 27 -24.74 15.70 -17.22
N VAL A 28 -26.06 16.01 -17.17
CA VAL A 28 -27.13 15.01 -17.15
C VAL A 28 -27.16 14.20 -18.44
N ARG A 29 -27.07 14.85 -19.63
CA ARG A 29 -27.00 14.14 -20.92
C ARG A 29 -25.76 13.26 -21.04
N LYS A 30 -24.59 13.72 -20.56
CA LYS A 30 -23.36 12.93 -20.53
C LYS A 30 -23.52 11.70 -19.63
N ARG A 31 -24.13 11.86 -18.45
CA ARG A 31 -24.48 10.76 -17.53
C ARG A 31 -25.48 9.77 -18.13
N THR A 32 -26.49 10.25 -18.84
CA THR A 32 -27.49 9.36 -19.46
C THR A 32 -26.87 8.55 -20.60
N ARG A 33 -26.09 9.18 -21.49
CA ARG A 33 -25.35 8.48 -22.56
C ARG A 33 -24.32 7.47 -22.01
N ALA A 34 -23.61 7.85 -20.94
CA ALA A 34 -22.70 6.94 -20.25
C ALA A 34 -23.44 5.72 -19.69
N LYS A 35 -24.61 5.94 -19.05
CA LYS A 35 -25.43 4.86 -18.52
C LYS A 35 -25.98 3.93 -19.62
N GLU A 36 -26.44 4.48 -20.76
CA GLU A 36 -26.89 3.72 -21.91
C GLU A 36 -25.76 2.92 -22.57
N LYS A 37 -24.52 3.45 -22.63
CA LYS A 37 -23.32 2.74 -23.09
C LYS A 37 -22.96 1.60 -22.13
N MET A 38 -22.98 1.85 -20.81
CA MET A 38 -22.74 0.84 -19.79
C MET A 38 -23.73 -0.34 -19.83
N GLU A 39 -25.01 -0.10 -20.21
CA GLU A 39 -26.01 -1.15 -20.35
C GLU A 39 -25.84 -2.00 -21.63
N LYS A 40 -25.10 -1.52 -22.62
CA LYS A 40 -24.91 -2.19 -23.93
C LYS A 40 -23.65 -3.06 -24.02
N GLU A 41 -22.60 -2.74 -23.28
CA GLU A 41 -21.33 -3.48 -23.33
C GLU A 41 -21.23 -4.45 -22.16
N LYS A 42 -21.38 -5.73 -22.44
CA LYS A 42 -21.21 -6.81 -21.47
C LYS A 42 -19.72 -7.09 -21.32
N ILE A 43 -19.08 -6.54 -20.28
CA ILE A 43 -17.65 -6.74 -20.00
C ILE A 43 -17.39 -7.98 -19.15
N THR A 44 -16.23 -8.60 -19.36
CA THR A 44 -15.70 -9.69 -18.53
C THR A 44 -14.51 -9.22 -17.72
N VAL A 45 -14.58 -9.42 -16.40
CA VAL A 45 -13.53 -9.04 -15.46
C VAL A 45 -12.96 -10.28 -14.80
N ALA A 46 -11.69 -10.54 -15.02
CA ALA A 46 -10.93 -11.60 -14.34
C ALA A 46 -10.42 -11.07 -13.00
N VAL A 47 -10.68 -11.80 -11.90
CA VAL A 47 -10.33 -11.34 -10.54
C VAL A 47 -9.60 -12.46 -9.79
N THR A 48 -8.44 -12.13 -9.24
CA THR A 48 -7.70 -13.01 -8.32
C THR A 48 -7.89 -12.58 -6.87
N GLY A 49 -7.54 -13.42 -5.89
CA GLY A 49 -7.58 -13.04 -4.47
C GLY A 49 -8.97 -12.78 -3.88
N VAL A 50 -10.04 -13.23 -4.53
CA VAL A 50 -11.45 -12.94 -4.15
C VAL A 50 -11.87 -13.45 -2.77
N THR A 51 -11.14 -14.38 -2.18
CA THR A 51 -11.41 -14.93 -0.84
C THR A 51 -10.75 -14.12 0.28
N GLY A 52 -9.84 -13.20 -0.06
CA GLY A 52 -9.16 -12.28 0.88
C GLY A 52 -10.06 -11.14 1.35
N ASN A 53 -9.59 -10.33 2.31
CA ASN A 53 -10.38 -9.22 2.86
C ASN A 53 -10.71 -8.15 1.81
N MET A 54 -9.71 -7.69 1.03
CA MET A 54 -9.94 -6.75 -0.08
C MET A 54 -10.80 -7.39 -1.17
N GLY A 55 -10.49 -8.64 -1.56
CA GLY A 55 -11.22 -9.34 -2.61
C GLY A 55 -12.70 -9.51 -2.33
N GLN A 56 -13.08 -9.76 -1.06
CA GLN A 56 -14.49 -9.81 -0.68
C GLN A 56 -15.18 -8.46 -0.86
N ALA A 57 -14.54 -7.35 -0.51
CA ALA A 57 -15.08 -6.01 -0.69
C ALA A 57 -15.20 -5.65 -2.18
N VAL A 58 -14.17 -5.95 -2.97
CA VAL A 58 -14.21 -5.77 -4.44
C VAL A 58 -15.35 -6.57 -5.07
N MET A 59 -15.51 -7.83 -4.70
CA MET A 59 -16.63 -8.66 -5.19
C MET A 59 -18.00 -8.11 -4.80
N GLU A 60 -18.14 -7.55 -3.60
CA GLU A 60 -19.38 -6.87 -3.17
C GLU A 60 -19.72 -5.70 -4.11
N GLN A 61 -18.75 -4.84 -4.40
CA GLN A 61 -18.95 -3.67 -5.25
C GLN A 61 -19.17 -4.05 -6.72
N LEU A 62 -18.37 -4.98 -7.26
CA LEU A 62 -18.53 -5.42 -8.66
C LEU A 62 -19.86 -6.12 -8.92
N THR A 63 -20.36 -6.91 -7.97
CA THR A 63 -21.69 -7.56 -8.12
C THR A 63 -22.84 -6.58 -7.97
N ALA A 64 -22.62 -5.43 -7.32
CA ALA A 64 -23.60 -4.36 -7.19
C ALA A 64 -23.47 -3.27 -8.29
N SER A 65 -22.39 -3.29 -9.07
CA SER A 65 -22.10 -2.30 -10.10
C SER A 65 -23.15 -2.26 -11.21
N ALA A 66 -23.42 -1.06 -11.71
CA ALA A 66 -24.31 -0.84 -12.85
C ALA A 66 -23.81 -1.49 -14.15
N LEU A 67 -22.50 -1.76 -14.28
CA LEU A 67 -21.89 -2.48 -15.40
C LEU A 67 -22.37 -3.93 -15.51
N ARG A 68 -22.79 -4.54 -14.39
CA ARG A 68 -23.17 -5.97 -14.31
C ARG A 68 -22.19 -6.89 -15.03
N PRO A 69 -20.88 -6.81 -14.70
CA PRO A 69 -19.85 -7.56 -15.43
C PRO A 69 -20.02 -9.06 -15.25
N THR A 70 -19.57 -9.83 -16.24
CA THR A 70 -19.27 -11.24 -16.00
C THR A 70 -17.96 -11.31 -15.22
N LEU A 71 -17.99 -11.89 -14.01
CA LEU A 71 -16.83 -12.03 -13.15
C LEU A 71 -16.24 -13.43 -13.29
N ARG A 72 -14.98 -13.52 -13.73
CA ARG A 72 -14.27 -14.79 -13.73
C ARG A 72 -13.24 -14.76 -12.60
N VAL A 73 -13.33 -15.69 -11.65
CA VAL A 73 -12.56 -15.63 -10.41
C VAL A 73 -11.65 -16.83 -10.26
N LEU A 74 -10.41 -16.60 -9.84
CA LEU A 74 -9.44 -17.64 -9.53
C LEU A 74 -9.55 -18.02 -8.04
N ILE A 75 -9.70 -19.30 -7.75
CA ILE A 75 -9.76 -19.86 -6.40
C ILE A 75 -8.84 -21.07 -6.32
N LEU A 76 -8.01 -21.14 -5.26
CA LEU A 76 -7.18 -22.31 -5.00
C LEU A 76 -8.04 -23.55 -4.77
N PRO A 77 -7.68 -24.70 -5.36
CA PRO A 77 -8.43 -25.96 -5.17
C PRO A 77 -8.46 -26.42 -3.70
N GLU A 78 -7.38 -26.16 -2.97
CA GLU A 78 -7.18 -26.56 -1.57
C GLU A 78 -7.88 -25.63 -0.57
N ASP A 79 -8.33 -24.45 -0.99
CA ASP A 79 -9.03 -23.49 -0.12
C ASP A 79 -10.44 -23.98 0.23
N THR A 80 -10.53 -24.84 1.20
CA THR A 80 -11.77 -25.51 1.55
C THR A 80 -12.78 -24.62 2.25
N LYS A 81 -12.41 -23.93 3.35
CA LYS A 81 -13.35 -23.13 4.15
C LYS A 81 -13.73 -21.82 3.45
N ARG A 82 -12.72 -21.09 2.96
CA ARG A 82 -12.93 -19.80 2.29
C ARG A 82 -13.64 -19.98 0.96
N ALA A 83 -13.26 -20.97 0.15
CA ALA A 83 -13.91 -21.30 -1.11
C ALA A 83 -15.38 -21.75 -0.90
N LYS A 84 -15.66 -22.57 0.12
CA LYS A 84 -17.03 -22.96 0.48
C LYS A 84 -17.89 -21.74 0.87
N LYS A 85 -17.33 -20.82 1.69
CA LYS A 85 -18.01 -19.58 2.09
C LYS A 85 -18.30 -18.68 0.89
N PHE A 86 -17.31 -18.53 -0.03
CA PHE A 86 -17.47 -17.77 -1.27
C PHE A 86 -18.60 -18.36 -2.13
N ARG A 87 -18.56 -19.66 -2.44
CA ARG A 87 -19.61 -20.34 -3.22
C ARG A 87 -21.00 -20.22 -2.61
N LYS A 88 -21.11 -20.33 -1.28
CA LYS A 88 -22.39 -20.15 -0.59
C LYS A 88 -22.90 -18.72 -0.74
N ARG A 89 -22.03 -17.72 -0.58
CA ARG A 89 -22.40 -16.30 -0.66
C ARG A 89 -22.89 -15.92 -2.05
N TYR A 90 -22.23 -16.40 -3.11
CA TYR A 90 -22.50 -16.04 -4.50
C TYR A 90 -23.21 -17.14 -5.29
N ALA A 91 -23.93 -18.04 -4.60
CA ALA A 91 -24.56 -19.20 -5.24
C ALA A 91 -25.53 -18.83 -6.38
N ALA A 92 -26.27 -17.74 -6.25
CA ALA A 92 -27.20 -17.28 -7.30
C ALA A 92 -26.45 -16.77 -8.53
N GLN A 93 -25.41 -15.96 -8.35
CA GLN A 93 -24.58 -15.42 -9.43
C GLN A 93 -23.76 -16.50 -10.15
N ILE A 94 -23.32 -17.53 -9.43
CA ILE A 94 -22.63 -18.68 -10.01
C ILE A 94 -23.63 -19.50 -10.88
N ARG A 95 -24.83 -19.77 -10.38
CA ARG A 95 -25.86 -20.49 -11.16
C ARG A 95 -26.32 -19.74 -12.41
N SER A 96 -26.37 -18.42 -12.36
CA SER A 96 -26.73 -17.59 -13.52
C SER A 96 -25.58 -17.39 -14.53
N GLY A 97 -24.37 -17.83 -14.20
CA GLY A 97 -23.18 -17.61 -15.02
C GLY A 97 -22.59 -16.19 -14.90
N ALA A 98 -23.15 -15.31 -14.05
CA ALA A 98 -22.58 -13.99 -13.77
C ALA A 98 -21.23 -14.09 -13.04
N ILE A 99 -21.01 -15.16 -12.27
CA ILE A 99 -19.70 -15.52 -11.72
C ILE A 99 -19.28 -16.89 -12.22
N GLN A 100 -18.09 -16.96 -12.82
CA GLN A 100 -17.43 -18.17 -13.30
C GLN A 100 -16.21 -18.45 -12.43
N ILE A 101 -16.08 -19.67 -11.91
CA ILE A 101 -14.94 -20.05 -11.07
C ILE A 101 -13.93 -20.83 -11.90
N VAL A 102 -12.68 -20.39 -11.88
CA VAL A 102 -11.50 -21.12 -12.33
C VAL A 102 -10.77 -21.60 -11.09
N TYR A 103 -10.55 -22.91 -10.99
CA TYR A 103 -9.73 -23.48 -9.91
C TYR A 103 -8.29 -23.60 -10.38
N GLY A 104 -7.36 -23.12 -9.57
CA GLY A 104 -5.93 -23.17 -9.87
C GLY A 104 -5.11 -22.22 -9.01
N ASN A 105 -3.80 -22.28 -9.18
CA ASN A 105 -2.84 -21.37 -8.57
C ASN A 105 -2.51 -20.24 -9.57
N LEU A 106 -2.20 -19.06 -9.06
CA LEU A 106 -1.80 -17.92 -9.90
C LEU A 106 -0.44 -18.15 -10.59
N ALA A 107 0.41 -19.01 -10.06
CA ALA A 107 1.66 -19.45 -10.68
C ALA A 107 1.47 -20.55 -11.75
N ASP A 108 0.25 -21.09 -11.93
CA ASP A 108 -0.07 -22.08 -12.97
C ASP A 108 -0.49 -21.40 -14.28
N PRO A 109 0.32 -21.46 -15.35
CA PRO A 109 0.01 -20.85 -16.64
C PRO A 109 -1.34 -21.31 -17.23
N ALA A 110 -1.69 -22.59 -17.08
CA ALA A 110 -2.94 -23.12 -17.63
C ALA A 110 -4.18 -22.58 -16.92
N ALA A 111 -4.11 -22.41 -15.60
CA ALA A 111 -5.17 -21.76 -14.80
C ALA A 111 -5.31 -20.28 -15.15
N VAL A 112 -4.18 -19.59 -15.31
CA VAL A 112 -4.16 -18.15 -15.66
C VAL A 112 -4.70 -17.92 -17.06
N GLN A 113 -4.32 -18.73 -18.06
CA GLN A 113 -4.88 -18.65 -19.41
C GLN A 113 -6.40 -18.82 -19.40
N LYS A 114 -6.94 -19.80 -18.65
CA LYS A 114 -8.40 -19.98 -18.51
C LYS A 114 -9.06 -18.78 -17.82
N LEU A 115 -8.36 -18.19 -16.84
CA LEU A 115 -8.86 -17.03 -16.10
C LEU A 115 -9.03 -15.82 -17.03
N ILE A 116 -8.03 -15.49 -17.84
CA ILE A 116 -8.00 -14.26 -18.65
C ILE A 116 -8.62 -14.41 -20.05
N ALA A 117 -8.95 -15.62 -20.51
CA ALA A 117 -9.45 -15.85 -21.87
C ALA A 117 -10.66 -14.96 -22.21
N GLY A 118 -10.51 -14.01 -23.15
CA GLY A 118 -11.56 -13.06 -23.53
C GLY A 118 -12.01 -12.13 -22.39
N ALA A 119 -11.15 -11.88 -21.40
CA ALA A 119 -11.41 -10.86 -20.40
C ALA A 119 -11.06 -9.46 -20.94
N ASP A 120 -11.85 -8.45 -20.56
CA ASP A 120 -11.58 -7.04 -20.87
C ASP A 120 -10.65 -6.43 -19.82
N TYR A 121 -10.80 -6.89 -18.58
CA TYR A 121 -10.02 -6.42 -17.43
C TYR A 121 -9.52 -7.59 -16.58
N VAL A 122 -8.35 -7.40 -16.02
CA VAL A 122 -7.76 -8.26 -14.98
C VAL A 122 -7.52 -7.44 -13.73
N VAL A 123 -8.07 -7.87 -12.60
CA VAL A 123 -7.86 -7.26 -11.28
C VAL A 123 -7.09 -8.24 -10.42
N ASN A 124 -5.80 -7.99 -10.22
CA ASN A 124 -4.92 -8.86 -9.44
C ASN A 124 -4.83 -8.40 -7.98
N LEU A 125 -5.62 -9.06 -7.11
CA LEU A 125 -5.66 -8.82 -5.67
C LEU A 125 -4.95 -9.92 -4.87
N ALA A 126 -4.50 -11.00 -5.53
CA ALA A 126 -3.89 -12.13 -4.85
C ALA A 126 -2.56 -11.73 -4.22
N ALA A 127 -2.39 -12.08 -2.96
CA ALA A 127 -1.13 -11.95 -2.24
C ALA A 127 -1.09 -12.91 -1.04
N VAL A 128 0.09 -13.42 -0.73
CA VAL A 128 0.44 -14.05 0.55
C VAL A 128 1.03 -12.95 1.42
N ILE A 129 0.37 -12.67 2.55
CA ILE A 129 0.68 -11.56 3.47
C ILE A 129 1.15 -12.10 4.83
N PRO A 130 1.80 -11.28 5.69
CA PRO A 130 2.12 -11.68 7.06
C PRO A 130 0.87 -12.12 7.85
N PRO A 131 1.01 -13.07 8.80
CA PRO A 131 2.25 -13.77 9.16
C PRO A 131 2.62 -14.94 8.23
N LEU A 132 1.76 -15.29 7.26
CA LEU A 132 1.97 -16.46 6.39
C LEU A 132 3.20 -16.30 5.48
N SER A 133 3.48 -15.10 4.98
CA SER A 133 4.67 -14.82 4.18
C SER A 133 5.97 -15.06 4.94
N ASP A 134 5.96 -14.82 6.25
CA ASP A 134 7.14 -14.99 7.09
C ASP A 134 7.32 -16.45 7.54
N GLN A 135 6.19 -17.15 7.72
CA GLN A 135 6.17 -18.57 8.07
C GLN A 135 6.42 -19.49 6.87
N ARG A 136 6.00 -19.07 5.68
CA ARG A 136 6.04 -19.82 4.43
C ARG A 136 6.51 -18.91 3.28
N PRO A 137 7.79 -18.48 3.30
CA PRO A 137 8.33 -17.55 2.30
C PRO A 137 8.23 -18.08 0.88
N GLU A 138 8.32 -19.40 0.68
CA GLU A 138 8.13 -20.03 -0.62
C GLU A 138 6.73 -19.75 -1.22
N LEU A 139 5.68 -19.70 -0.41
CA LEU A 139 4.33 -19.34 -0.88
C LEU A 139 4.24 -17.86 -1.25
N ALA A 140 4.98 -17.00 -0.56
CA ALA A 140 5.04 -15.58 -0.92
C ALA A 140 5.75 -15.37 -2.26
N VAL A 141 6.86 -16.05 -2.51
CA VAL A 141 7.54 -16.06 -3.82
C VAL A 141 6.61 -16.60 -4.90
N GLU A 142 5.99 -17.75 -4.66
CA GLU A 142 5.11 -18.39 -5.64
C GLU A 142 3.92 -17.50 -6.01
N CYS A 143 3.23 -16.91 -5.02
CA CYS A 143 2.03 -16.11 -5.28
C CYS A 143 2.36 -14.67 -5.71
N ASN A 144 3.23 -13.96 -4.95
CA ASN A 144 3.41 -12.52 -5.12
C ASN A 144 4.36 -12.18 -6.27
N GLU A 145 5.35 -13.03 -6.54
CA GLU A 145 6.34 -12.83 -7.59
C GLU A 145 6.00 -13.67 -8.84
N LYS A 146 6.08 -15.01 -8.77
CA LYS A 146 5.85 -15.88 -9.92
C LYS A 146 4.43 -15.78 -10.44
N GLY A 147 3.45 -15.68 -9.53
CA GLY A 147 2.07 -15.44 -9.92
C GLY A 147 1.89 -14.15 -10.72
N ALA A 148 2.59 -13.07 -10.35
CA ALA A 148 2.60 -11.83 -11.13
C ALA A 148 3.29 -12.02 -12.49
N GLN A 149 4.42 -12.70 -12.55
CA GLN A 149 5.14 -13.03 -13.80
C GLN A 149 4.28 -13.87 -14.75
N THR A 150 3.64 -14.92 -14.23
CA THR A 150 2.74 -15.78 -15.01
C THR A 150 1.56 -14.99 -15.57
N LEU A 151 0.97 -14.10 -14.75
CA LEU A 151 -0.14 -13.26 -15.17
C LEU A 151 0.29 -12.26 -16.25
N VAL A 152 1.42 -11.61 -16.10
CA VAL A 152 1.99 -10.68 -17.08
C VAL A 152 2.23 -11.40 -18.39
N ALA A 153 2.94 -12.53 -18.39
CA ALA A 153 3.21 -13.31 -19.59
C ALA A 153 1.93 -13.75 -20.33
N ALA A 154 0.91 -14.16 -19.58
CA ALA A 154 -0.38 -14.55 -20.17
C ALA A 154 -1.10 -13.35 -20.81
N ILE A 155 -1.08 -12.17 -20.17
CA ILE A 155 -1.69 -10.94 -20.71
C ILE A 155 -0.93 -10.46 -21.95
N GLU A 156 0.40 -10.50 -21.95
CA GLU A 156 1.21 -10.13 -23.12
C GLU A 156 0.93 -10.99 -24.34
N ALA A 157 0.69 -12.28 -24.12
CA ALA A 157 0.37 -13.23 -25.17
C ALA A 157 -1.10 -13.16 -25.66
N ALA A 158 -1.96 -12.45 -24.95
CA ALA A 158 -3.38 -12.34 -25.30
C ALA A 158 -3.64 -11.32 -26.42
N ASP A 159 -4.57 -11.62 -27.33
CA ASP A 159 -5.05 -10.67 -28.34
C ASP A 159 -6.60 -10.75 -28.43
N PRO A 160 -7.33 -9.69 -28.07
CA PRO A 160 -6.82 -8.43 -27.51
C PRO A 160 -6.29 -8.60 -26.08
N GLN A 161 -5.30 -7.77 -25.71
CA GLN A 161 -4.79 -7.73 -24.34
C GLN A 161 -5.83 -7.13 -23.39
N PRO A 162 -6.18 -7.81 -22.28
CA PRO A 162 -6.97 -7.19 -21.23
C PRO A 162 -6.20 -6.08 -20.51
N LYS A 163 -6.91 -5.10 -19.95
CA LYS A 163 -6.34 -4.06 -19.09
C LYS A 163 -6.05 -4.61 -17.69
N LEU A 164 -4.87 -4.33 -17.15
CA LEU A 164 -4.42 -4.86 -15.85
C LEU A 164 -4.51 -3.79 -14.75
N ILE A 165 -5.21 -4.11 -13.65
CA ILE A 165 -5.11 -3.42 -12.37
C ILE A 165 -4.38 -4.35 -11.40
N HIS A 166 -3.17 -3.98 -10.99
CA HIS A 166 -2.35 -4.76 -10.07
C HIS A 166 -2.28 -4.08 -8.69
N ILE A 167 -2.70 -4.79 -7.65
CA ILE A 167 -2.61 -4.24 -6.29
C ILE A 167 -1.24 -4.55 -5.70
N SER A 168 -0.51 -3.47 -5.43
CA SER A 168 0.75 -3.44 -4.70
C SER A 168 0.53 -3.00 -3.25
N THR A 169 1.53 -2.46 -2.57
CA THR A 169 1.46 -2.22 -1.12
C THR A 169 2.26 -1.01 -0.67
N VAL A 170 1.79 -0.34 0.39
CA VAL A 170 2.53 0.67 1.14
C VAL A 170 3.86 0.14 1.71
N ALA A 171 3.94 -1.17 1.95
CA ALA A 171 5.09 -1.80 2.58
C ALA A 171 6.40 -1.64 1.79
N LEU A 172 6.32 -1.32 0.49
CA LEU A 172 7.50 -1.05 -0.36
C LEU A 172 8.30 0.18 0.08
N TYR A 173 7.66 1.16 0.72
CA TYR A 173 8.33 2.39 1.18
C TYR A 173 9.20 2.18 2.42
N GLY A 174 9.03 1.03 3.11
CA GLY A 174 9.77 0.70 4.31
C GLY A 174 9.46 1.61 5.49
N ASN A 175 10.45 1.77 6.35
CA ASN A 175 10.30 2.55 7.57
C ASN A 175 10.36 4.06 7.30
N ARG A 176 9.42 4.79 7.90
CA ARG A 176 9.42 6.25 7.91
C ARG A 176 9.32 6.75 9.35
N ASP A 177 9.93 7.88 9.64
CA ASP A 177 9.97 8.46 10.96
C ASP A 177 9.71 9.97 10.92
N GLU A 178 9.78 10.61 12.05
CA GLU A 178 9.44 12.00 12.34
C GLU A 178 9.79 13.02 11.24
N LYS A 179 10.92 12.84 10.56
CA LYS A 179 11.35 13.75 9.50
C LYS A 179 10.67 13.49 8.15
N HIS A 180 10.49 12.22 7.75
CA HIS A 180 9.99 11.85 6.43
C HIS A 180 8.72 11.00 6.53
N LEU A 181 7.70 11.45 7.30
CA LEU A 181 6.43 10.73 7.52
C LEU A 181 5.61 10.56 6.23
N TRP A 182 5.82 11.44 5.25
CA TRP A 182 5.10 11.48 4.00
C TRP A 182 5.90 10.80 2.88
N ALA A 183 5.18 10.11 1.97
CA ALA A 183 5.75 9.53 0.77
C ALA A 183 4.93 9.85 -0.48
N ARG A 184 5.61 9.93 -1.62
CA ARG A 184 5.04 10.03 -2.97
C ARG A 184 5.35 8.76 -3.76
N VAL A 185 4.64 8.51 -4.85
CA VAL A 185 4.86 7.33 -5.71
C VAL A 185 6.33 7.22 -6.17
N GLY A 186 6.96 8.32 -6.53
CA GLY A 186 8.35 8.37 -7.01
C GLY A 186 9.42 8.28 -5.93
N ASP A 187 9.06 8.26 -4.65
CA ASP A 187 10.04 8.12 -3.57
C ASP A 187 10.71 6.74 -3.62
N PRO A 188 11.98 6.64 -3.16
CA PRO A 188 12.73 5.41 -3.19
C PRO A 188 12.04 4.29 -2.39
N LEU A 189 12.08 3.08 -2.93
CA LEU A 189 11.51 1.90 -2.30
C LEU A 189 12.60 1.19 -1.51
N LEU A 190 12.41 1.14 -0.19
CA LEU A 190 13.35 0.55 0.76
C LEU A 190 12.59 -0.37 1.71
N VAL A 191 12.38 -1.62 1.29
CA VAL A 191 11.67 -2.63 2.10
C VAL A 191 12.34 -2.83 3.46
N SER A 192 11.54 -3.14 4.48
CA SER A 192 12.08 -3.36 5.82
C SER A 192 12.88 -4.67 5.91
N PRO A 193 13.92 -4.76 6.78
CA PRO A 193 14.61 -6.02 7.05
C PRO A 193 13.61 -7.09 7.51
N TYR A 194 13.83 -8.33 7.09
CA TYR A 194 13.00 -9.51 7.39
C TYR A 194 11.56 -9.46 6.84
N ASP A 195 11.23 -8.48 6.01
CA ASP A 195 9.90 -8.36 5.39
C ASP A 195 9.85 -9.05 4.02
N VAL A 196 9.62 -10.37 4.05
CA VAL A 196 9.47 -11.21 2.85
C VAL A 196 8.31 -10.76 1.98
N TYR A 197 7.21 -10.33 2.61
CA TYR A 197 6.04 -9.84 1.89
C TYR A 197 6.40 -8.65 1.00
N SER A 198 7.01 -7.63 1.58
CA SER A 198 7.40 -6.42 0.83
C SER A 198 8.39 -6.75 -0.29
N ALA A 199 9.39 -7.59 -0.01
CA ALA A 199 10.41 -7.99 -0.99
C ALA A 199 9.77 -8.69 -2.21
N THR A 200 8.86 -9.64 -1.99
CA THR A 200 8.17 -10.35 -3.08
C THR A 200 7.18 -9.46 -3.82
N LYS A 201 6.48 -8.55 -3.13
CA LYS A 201 5.59 -7.56 -3.75
C LYS A 201 6.35 -6.55 -4.60
N LEU A 202 7.55 -6.12 -4.16
CA LEU A 202 8.43 -5.23 -4.92
C LEU A 202 8.75 -5.81 -6.30
N ARG A 203 9.08 -7.10 -6.36
CA ARG A 203 9.41 -7.79 -7.62
C ARG A 203 8.19 -8.03 -8.48
N GLY A 204 7.05 -8.40 -7.88
CA GLY A 204 5.79 -8.52 -8.61
C GLY A 204 5.35 -7.19 -9.23
N GLU A 205 5.55 -6.07 -8.54
CA GLU A 205 5.29 -4.73 -9.07
C GLU A 205 6.24 -4.40 -10.23
N LEU A 206 7.56 -4.59 -10.04
CA LEU A 206 8.56 -4.32 -11.07
C LEU A 206 8.29 -5.11 -12.36
N CYS A 207 7.86 -6.38 -12.25
CA CYS A 207 7.48 -7.20 -13.39
C CYS A 207 6.35 -6.54 -14.22
N VAL A 208 5.35 -5.93 -13.58
CA VAL A 208 4.28 -5.21 -14.28
C VAL A 208 4.81 -3.93 -14.94
N LEU A 209 5.66 -3.17 -14.24
CA LEU A 209 6.22 -1.91 -14.75
C LEU A 209 7.09 -2.11 -15.99
N GLU A 210 7.86 -3.21 -16.03
CA GLU A 210 8.76 -3.54 -17.14
C GLU A 210 8.09 -4.37 -18.24
N SER A 211 6.78 -4.66 -18.11
CA SER A 211 6.03 -5.50 -19.07
C SER A 211 5.68 -4.79 -20.37
N GLY A 212 5.40 -5.59 -21.43
CA GLY A 212 4.83 -5.12 -22.70
C GLY A 212 3.30 -4.90 -22.67
N ILE A 213 2.66 -4.95 -21.50
CA ILE A 213 1.21 -4.73 -21.37
C ILE A 213 0.88 -3.29 -21.76
N ARG A 214 -0.10 -3.12 -22.66
CA ARG A 214 -0.47 -1.79 -23.20
C ARG A 214 -1.13 -0.89 -22.16
N ASN A 215 -2.01 -1.46 -21.32
CA ASN A 215 -2.78 -0.73 -20.31
C ASN A 215 -2.67 -1.46 -18.97
N TRP A 216 -1.84 -0.94 -18.09
CA TRP A 216 -1.72 -1.40 -16.71
C TRP A 216 -1.83 -0.21 -15.74
N ALA A 217 -2.33 -0.48 -14.55
CA ALA A 217 -2.24 0.43 -13.42
C ALA A 217 -1.79 -0.36 -12.19
N VAL A 218 -0.82 0.19 -11.46
CA VAL A 218 -0.36 -0.37 -10.19
C VAL A 218 -0.88 0.51 -9.06
N LEU A 219 -1.56 -0.10 -8.10
CA LEU A 219 -2.17 0.60 -6.97
C LEU A 219 -1.53 0.11 -5.67
N ARG A 220 -0.74 0.96 -5.02
CA ARG A 220 -0.12 0.65 -3.71
C ARG A 220 -1.13 0.86 -2.61
N GLN A 221 -1.67 -0.25 -2.10
CA GLN A 221 -2.65 -0.25 -1.02
C GLN A 221 -1.99 0.19 0.30
N SER A 222 -2.59 1.17 0.97
CA SER A 222 -2.21 1.57 2.32
C SER A 222 -2.70 0.56 3.38
N ALA A 223 -2.52 0.85 4.66
CA ALA A 223 -3.06 0.04 5.74
C ALA A 223 -4.60 -0.09 5.60
N MET A 224 -5.14 -1.31 5.76
CA MET A 224 -6.54 -1.59 5.43
C MET A 224 -7.37 -1.96 6.65
N LEU A 225 -8.40 -1.17 6.93
CA LEU A 225 -9.43 -1.49 7.92
C LEU A 225 -10.43 -2.49 7.32
N HIS A 226 -10.50 -3.69 7.90
CA HIS A 226 -11.42 -4.74 7.46
C HIS A 226 -12.09 -5.43 8.64
N LYS A 227 -13.27 -6.01 8.42
CA LYS A 227 -14.14 -6.55 9.49
C LYS A 227 -13.51 -7.61 10.39
N ASN A 228 -12.44 -8.28 9.94
CA ASN A 228 -11.75 -9.31 10.71
C ASN A 228 -10.50 -8.77 11.43
N MET A 229 -10.13 -7.50 11.28
CA MET A 229 -8.85 -6.94 11.73
C MET A 229 -8.56 -7.21 13.21
N LEU A 230 -9.53 -6.98 14.10
CA LEU A 230 -9.35 -7.23 15.53
C LEU A 230 -9.11 -8.71 15.84
N ALA A 231 -9.90 -9.59 15.20
CA ALA A 231 -9.75 -11.04 15.39
C ALA A 231 -8.42 -11.55 14.80
N ASP A 232 -7.95 -10.97 13.71
CA ASP A 232 -6.68 -11.33 13.09
C ASP A 232 -5.50 -10.87 13.97
N ASN A 233 -5.51 -9.66 14.52
CA ASN A 233 -4.47 -9.14 15.41
C ASN A 233 -4.36 -9.86 16.76
N LEU A 234 -5.38 -10.60 17.17
CA LEU A 234 -5.37 -11.37 18.42
C LEU A 234 -4.94 -12.83 18.23
N LYS A 235 -4.53 -13.24 17.04
CA LYS A 235 -4.12 -14.63 16.76
C LYS A 235 -2.65 -14.92 17.04
N ASP A 236 -1.81 -13.90 16.86
CA ASP A 236 -0.36 -14.00 16.96
C ASP A 236 0.26 -12.68 17.44
N GLY A 237 1.57 -12.68 17.63
CA GLY A 237 2.34 -11.54 18.11
C GLY A 237 2.67 -10.48 17.06
N LEU A 238 2.15 -10.57 15.82
CA LEU A 238 2.53 -9.67 14.73
C LEU A 238 2.20 -8.21 15.02
N MET A 239 1.16 -7.95 15.82
CA MET A 239 0.80 -6.59 16.26
C MET A 239 1.96 -5.85 16.95
N PHE A 240 2.91 -6.57 17.56
CA PHE A 240 4.06 -5.95 18.23
C PHE A 240 5.16 -5.47 17.28
N HIS A 241 5.07 -5.79 15.97
CA HIS A 241 5.93 -5.20 14.96
C HIS A 241 5.55 -3.74 14.65
N THR A 242 4.28 -3.36 14.84
CA THR A 242 3.82 -2.00 14.56
C THR A 242 4.43 -1.02 15.55
N CYS A 243 5.33 -0.15 15.10
CA CYS A 243 5.90 0.90 15.92
C CYS A 243 4.81 1.88 16.38
N PHE A 244 4.85 2.34 17.63
CA PHE A 244 3.85 3.28 18.15
C PHE A 244 3.84 4.62 17.40
N ASN A 245 4.98 5.08 16.91
CA ASN A 245 5.09 6.32 16.15
C ASN A 245 5.04 6.14 14.62
N ALA A 246 4.92 4.90 14.12
CA ALA A 246 4.82 4.69 12.67
C ALA A 246 3.61 5.42 12.10
N PRO A 247 3.77 6.22 11.03
CA PRO A 247 2.66 6.86 10.34
C PRO A 247 1.82 5.80 9.62
N LEU A 248 0.53 5.77 9.89
CA LEU A 248 -0.41 4.85 9.26
C LEU A 248 -1.53 5.64 8.59
N GLU A 249 -1.78 5.33 7.33
CA GLU A 249 -2.92 5.85 6.57
C GLU A 249 -3.91 4.72 6.34
N TRP A 250 -5.10 4.82 6.91
CA TRP A 250 -6.08 3.73 6.96
C TRP A 250 -7.17 3.91 5.90
N VAL A 251 -7.18 3.02 4.91
CA VAL A 251 -8.28 2.89 3.94
C VAL A 251 -9.19 1.74 4.37
N THR A 252 -10.51 1.91 4.24
CA THR A 252 -11.42 0.79 4.50
C THR A 252 -11.40 -0.22 3.35
N ALA A 253 -11.62 -1.49 3.65
CA ALA A 253 -11.78 -2.50 2.60
C ALA A 253 -12.96 -2.16 1.67
N HIS A 254 -14.01 -1.50 2.20
CA HIS A 254 -15.13 -0.99 1.42
C HIS A 254 -14.66 0.00 0.37
N ASP A 255 -13.91 1.04 0.76
CA ASP A 255 -13.42 2.07 -0.15
C ASP A 255 -12.45 1.50 -1.19
N SER A 256 -11.60 0.53 -0.81
CA SER A 256 -10.78 -0.21 -1.78
C SER A 256 -11.65 -0.95 -2.81
N GLY A 257 -12.79 -1.49 -2.39
CA GLY A 257 -13.78 -2.11 -3.29
C GLY A 257 -14.45 -1.09 -4.21
N VAL A 258 -14.90 0.04 -3.66
CA VAL A 258 -15.50 1.16 -4.40
C VAL A 258 -14.52 1.68 -5.46
N LEU A 259 -13.25 1.87 -5.10
CA LEU A 259 -12.21 2.31 -6.04
C LEU A 259 -12.16 1.40 -7.27
N ILE A 260 -12.07 0.08 -7.09
CA ILE A 260 -12.00 -0.85 -8.22
C ILE A 260 -13.26 -0.78 -9.09
N ALA A 261 -14.45 -0.71 -8.49
CA ALA A 261 -15.69 -0.58 -9.25
C ALA A 261 -15.74 0.74 -10.04
N HIS A 262 -15.39 1.87 -9.42
CA HIS A 262 -15.38 3.18 -10.06
C HIS A 262 -14.32 3.30 -11.16
N ILE A 263 -13.15 2.64 -11.03
CA ILE A 263 -12.15 2.56 -12.12
C ILE A 263 -12.79 1.92 -13.35
N LEU A 264 -13.44 0.76 -13.20
CA LEU A 264 -14.06 0.04 -14.31
C LEU A 264 -15.23 0.84 -14.91
N GLU A 265 -16.10 1.39 -14.07
CA GLU A 265 -17.24 2.20 -14.51
C GLU A 265 -16.80 3.44 -15.27
N ARG A 266 -15.76 4.13 -14.78
CA ARG A 266 -15.20 5.31 -15.43
C ARG A 266 -14.53 4.95 -16.75
N ASP A 267 -13.73 3.88 -16.78
CA ASP A 267 -13.00 3.48 -17.98
C ASP A 267 -13.93 3.05 -19.12
N VAL A 268 -15.08 2.41 -18.82
CA VAL A 268 -16.10 2.07 -19.80
C VAL A 268 -16.87 3.30 -20.28
N SER A 269 -17.23 4.22 -19.40
CA SER A 269 -18.11 5.36 -19.70
C SER A 269 -17.40 6.58 -20.25
N ASP A 270 -16.25 6.95 -19.68
CA ASP A 270 -15.47 8.17 -19.98
C ASP A 270 -14.00 7.90 -19.60
N PRO A 271 -13.26 7.16 -20.44
CA PRO A 271 -11.91 6.68 -20.12
C PRO A 271 -10.98 7.79 -19.63
N PRO A 272 -10.27 7.60 -18.50
CA PRO A 272 -9.32 8.58 -17.98
C PRO A 272 -8.01 8.65 -18.77
N GLU A 273 -7.85 7.75 -19.78
CA GLU A 273 -6.74 7.69 -20.74
C GLU A 273 -5.35 7.77 -20.08
N ALA A 274 -4.46 8.65 -20.58
CA ALA A 274 -3.09 8.80 -20.11
C ALA A 274 -2.96 9.30 -18.66
N LYS A 275 -4.06 9.67 -18.00
CA LYS A 275 -4.04 10.08 -16.60
C LYS A 275 -4.05 8.90 -15.62
N PHE A 276 -4.44 7.72 -16.08
CA PHE A 276 -4.55 6.54 -15.23
C PHE A 276 -3.73 5.33 -15.72
N TRP A 277 -3.85 4.97 -17.00
CA TRP A 277 -3.12 3.80 -17.54
C TRP A 277 -1.62 4.07 -17.68
N LYS A 278 -0.82 3.02 -17.52
CA LYS A 278 0.64 3.04 -17.42
C LYS A 278 1.16 3.90 -16.26
N ARG A 279 0.48 3.86 -15.11
CA ARG A 279 0.83 4.63 -13.94
C ARG A 279 0.76 3.84 -12.65
N VAL A 280 1.57 4.29 -11.68
CA VAL A 280 1.50 3.84 -10.28
C VAL A 280 0.77 4.89 -9.47
N PHE A 281 -0.03 4.44 -8.51
CA PHE A 281 -0.76 5.30 -7.57
C PHE A 281 -0.69 4.76 -6.16
N ASN A 282 -0.76 5.66 -5.20
CA ASN A 282 -1.01 5.36 -3.81
C ASN A 282 -2.52 5.39 -3.53
N ILE A 283 -3.08 4.33 -2.94
CA ILE A 283 -4.47 4.34 -2.47
C ILE A 283 -4.50 5.06 -1.12
N GLY A 284 -4.80 6.36 -1.17
CA GLY A 284 -4.86 7.22 0.00
C GLY A 284 -6.22 7.18 0.70
N ALA A 285 -6.28 7.81 1.86
CA ALA A 285 -7.46 7.91 2.71
C ALA A 285 -7.81 9.37 3.03
N PRO A 286 -9.03 9.65 3.55
CA PRO A 286 -9.35 10.94 4.12
C PRO A 286 -8.34 11.37 5.19
N ALA A 287 -8.13 12.67 5.34
CA ALA A 287 -7.08 13.22 6.23
C ALA A 287 -7.19 12.76 7.69
N GLU A 288 -8.41 12.55 8.19
CA GLU A 288 -8.67 12.05 9.54
C GLU A 288 -8.21 10.61 9.77
N ASN A 289 -8.01 9.83 8.70
CA ASN A 289 -7.53 8.45 8.76
C ASN A 289 -5.99 8.36 8.79
N ARG A 290 -5.28 9.49 8.77
CA ARG A 290 -3.82 9.59 8.92
C ARG A 290 -3.47 9.72 10.38
N ILE A 291 -3.05 8.64 10.99
CA ILE A 291 -2.77 8.53 12.43
C ILE A 291 -1.47 7.77 12.66
N THR A 292 -1.08 7.61 13.92
CA THR A 292 0.07 6.77 14.30
C THR A 292 -0.36 5.35 14.67
N GLY A 293 0.62 4.45 14.78
CA GLY A 293 0.41 3.10 15.30
C GLY A 293 -0.22 3.11 16.70
N TYR A 294 0.23 4.02 17.59
CA TYR A 294 -0.35 4.16 18.92
C TYR A 294 -1.84 4.53 18.88
N GLU A 295 -2.21 5.51 18.06
CA GLU A 295 -3.62 5.91 17.92
C GLU A 295 -4.50 4.78 17.39
N THR A 296 -3.97 3.98 16.47
CA THR A 296 -4.67 2.77 15.96
C THR A 296 -4.99 1.78 17.08
N PHE A 297 -4.00 1.47 17.94
CA PHE A 297 -4.25 0.60 19.09
C PHE A 297 -5.21 1.23 20.07
N ASN A 298 -5.08 2.53 20.31
CA ASN A 298 -5.94 3.27 21.22
C ASN A 298 -7.42 3.21 20.77
N ASP A 299 -7.69 3.37 19.49
CA ASP A 299 -9.04 3.26 18.91
C ASP A 299 -9.61 1.84 19.06
N GLY A 300 -8.80 0.81 18.80
CA GLY A 300 -9.18 -0.58 19.02
C GLY A 300 -9.53 -0.86 20.48
N PHE A 301 -8.71 -0.41 21.41
CA PHE A 301 -8.94 -0.65 22.86
C PHE A 301 -10.10 0.16 23.44
N ARG A 302 -10.50 1.29 22.85
CA ARG A 302 -11.72 2.02 23.22
C ARG A 302 -12.98 1.16 23.13
N LEU A 303 -13.02 0.17 22.24
CA LEU A 303 -14.15 -0.78 22.14
C LEU A 303 -14.36 -1.57 23.43
N ILE A 304 -13.28 -1.89 24.14
CA ILE A 304 -13.29 -2.62 25.41
C ILE A 304 -13.09 -1.70 26.64
N GLY A 305 -13.21 -0.37 26.45
CA GLY A 305 -13.22 0.60 27.55
C GLY A 305 -11.84 0.92 28.11
N GLY A 306 -10.77 0.75 27.33
CA GLY A 306 -9.39 1.10 27.70
C GLY A 306 -8.69 1.96 26.66
N SER A 307 -7.42 2.23 26.92
CA SER A 307 -6.49 2.94 26.04
C SER A 307 -5.26 2.08 25.76
N GLY A 308 -4.44 2.47 24.79
CA GLY A 308 -3.16 1.81 24.53
C GLY A 308 -2.28 1.72 25.81
N LYS A 309 -2.26 2.78 26.63
CA LYS A 309 -1.48 2.82 27.88
C LYS A 309 -1.96 1.84 28.96
N ASP A 310 -3.23 1.45 28.93
CA ASP A 310 -3.78 0.46 29.86
C ASP A 310 -3.26 -0.96 29.57
N PHE A 311 -3.05 -1.28 28.29
CA PHE A 311 -2.77 -2.65 27.84
C PHE A 311 -1.32 -2.87 27.40
N PHE A 312 -0.65 -1.86 26.86
CA PHE A 312 0.75 -1.93 26.43
C PHE A 312 1.73 -1.28 27.41
N ARG A 313 3.00 -1.58 27.20
CA ARG A 313 4.15 -0.85 27.75
C ARG A 313 5.02 -0.35 26.59
N PRO A 314 5.83 0.70 26.76
CA PRO A 314 6.70 1.23 25.70
C PRO A 314 7.56 0.17 25.00
N GLY A 315 8.15 -0.75 25.74
CA GLY A 315 9.00 -1.82 25.19
C GLY A 315 8.27 -3.05 24.64
N TYR A 316 6.94 -3.01 24.44
CA TYR A 316 6.23 -4.16 23.86
C TYR A 316 6.35 -4.21 22.36
N ASN A 317 6.40 -3.08 21.68
CA ASN A 317 6.40 -2.96 20.24
C ASN A 317 7.77 -2.55 19.71
N ALA A 318 8.06 -2.92 18.47
CA ALA A 318 9.21 -2.45 17.71
C ALA A 318 9.27 -0.92 17.70
N VAL A 319 10.47 -0.35 17.55
CA VAL A 319 10.68 1.10 17.51
C VAL A 319 11.18 1.60 16.17
N ARG A 320 11.61 0.70 15.27
CA ARG A 320 12.07 1.01 13.92
C ARG A 320 11.80 -0.15 12.95
N ASN A 321 12.02 0.07 11.66
CA ASN A 321 11.89 -0.91 10.58
C ASN A 321 10.49 -1.53 10.42
N PHE A 322 9.46 -0.78 10.77
CA PHE A 322 8.09 -1.08 10.41
C PHE A 322 7.66 -0.20 9.23
N HIS A 323 7.02 -0.81 8.25
CA HIS A 323 6.54 -0.10 7.07
C HIS A 323 5.28 0.72 7.39
N GLY A 324 5.36 2.01 7.19
CA GLY A 324 4.23 2.90 7.35
C GLY A 324 4.56 4.30 6.85
N VAL A 325 3.63 4.93 6.13
CA VAL A 325 3.73 6.30 5.62
C VAL A 325 2.35 6.94 5.54
N TRP A 326 2.30 8.27 5.49
CA TRP A 326 1.17 9.03 4.95
C TRP A 326 1.46 9.39 3.51
N PHE A 327 0.44 9.35 2.65
CA PHE A 327 0.62 9.59 1.23
C PHE A 327 0.42 11.06 0.87
N ALA A 328 1.47 11.69 0.35
CA ALA A 328 1.42 13.07 -0.14
C ALA A 328 0.61 13.20 -1.43
N ASP A 329 0.50 12.14 -2.21
CA ASP A 329 -0.20 12.10 -3.50
C ASP A 329 -1.43 11.17 -3.52
N GLY A 330 -1.88 10.70 -2.34
CA GLY A 330 -3.06 9.83 -2.21
C GLY A 330 -4.38 10.45 -2.69
N HIS A 331 -4.45 11.78 -2.83
CA HIS A 331 -5.60 12.51 -3.36
C HIS A 331 -5.82 12.27 -4.86
N ARG A 332 -4.79 11.89 -5.63
CA ARG A 332 -4.90 11.73 -7.10
C ARG A 332 -5.93 10.70 -7.53
N LEU A 333 -6.04 9.58 -6.82
CA LEU A 333 -7.07 8.58 -7.11
C LEU A 333 -8.47 9.04 -6.70
N GLU A 334 -8.58 9.80 -5.60
CA GLU A 334 -9.85 10.40 -5.18
C GLU A 334 -10.37 11.39 -6.23
N GLU A 335 -9.51 12.25 -6.77
CA GLU A 335 -9.86 13.19 -7.85
C GLU A 335 -10.35 12.46 -9.12
N LEU A 336 -9.78 11.31 -9.44
CA LEU A 336 -10.15 10.54 -10.61
C LEU A 336 -11.43 9.71 -10.39
N PHE A 337 -11.63 9.14 -9.21
CA PHE A 337 -12.61 8.07 -9.00
C PHE A 337 -13.56 8.28 -7.83
N ALA A 338 -13.38 9.28 -6.98
CA ALA A 338 -14.27 9.63 -5.86
C ALA A 338 -14.66 8.40 -4.99
N TYR A 339 -13.67 7.73 -4.42
CA TYR A 339 -13.85 6.45 -3.72
C TYR A 339 -13.81 6.54 -2.19
N GLN A 340 -13.33 7.66 -1.63
CA GLN A 340 -13.19 7.85 -0.19
C GLN A 340 -14.56 8.16 0.43
N THR A 341 -15.28 7.10 0.80
CA THR A 341 -16.66 7.19 1.31
C THR A 341 -16.77 6.94 2.80
N GLN A 342 -15.72 6.35 3.44
CA GLN A 342 -15.76 5.95 4.84
C GLN A 342 -14.56 6.45 5.63
N SER A 343 -14.81 7.10 6.76
CA SER A 343 -13.77 7.42 7.74
C SER A 343 -13.44 6.23 8.66
N ALA A 344 -12.29 6.28 9.33
CA ALA A 344 -11.95 5.33 10.37
C ALA A 344 -12.97 5.34 11.52
N ALA A 345 -13.51 6.52 11.86
CA ALA A 345 -14.57 6.65 12.87
C ALA A 345 -15.85 5.87 12.46
N HIS A 346 -16.23 5.94 11.17
CA HIS A 346 -17.35 5.15 10.65
C HIS A 346 -17.07 3.65 10.78
N TYR A 347 -15.90 3.19 10.37
CA TYR A 347 -15.48 1.81 10.52
C TYR A 347 -15.57 1.32 11.98
N TRP A 348 -15.03 2.07 12.95
CA TRP A 348 -15.07 1.69 14.35
C TRP A 348 -16.52 1.64 14.90
N ALA A 349 -17.39 2.53 14.43
CA ALA A 349 -18.82 2.49 14.77
C ALA A 349 -19.49 1.21 14.25
N GLU A 350 -19.22 0.81 13.01
CA GLU A 350 -19.72 -0.43 12.43
C GLU A 350 -19.17 -1.68 13.15
N ILE A 351 -17.90 -1.71 13.51
CA ILE A 351 -17.31 -2.80 14.30
C ILE A 351 -17.98 -2.91 15.67
N LYS A 352 -18.20 -1.78 16.34
CA LYS A 352 -18.93 -1.74 17.64
C LYS A 352 -20.35 -2.28 17.51
N LYS A 353 -21.07 -1.94 16.44
CA LYS A 353 -22.42 -2.43 16.16
C LYS A 353 -22.43 -3.93 15.86
N ALA A 354 -21.51 -4.40 15.02
CA ALA A 354 -21.39 -5.80 14.62
C ALA A 354 -20.97 -6.73 15.78
N HIS A 355 -20.17 -6.21 16.72
CA HIS A 355 -19.54 -6.97 17.80
C HIS A 355 -19.85 -6.35 19.17
N GLY A 356 -21.13 -6.03 19.44
CA GLY A 356 -21.57 -5.39 20.69
C GLY A 356 -21.10 -6.09 21.97
N TYR A 357 -20.79 -7.39 21.90
CA TYR A 357 -20.24 -8.17 23.01
C TYR A 357 -18.85 -7.71 23.47
N TYR A 358 -18.08 -6.99 22.64
CA TYR A 358 -16.82 -6.38 23.10
C TYR A 358 -17.02 -5.42 24.27
N SER A 359 -18.19 -4.79 24.34
CA SER A 359 -18.54 -3.91 25.47
C SER A 359 -18.60 -4.64 26.82
N LEU A 360 -18.81 -5.95 26.85
CA LEU A 360 -18.79 -6.76 28.07
C LEU A 360 -17.38 -6.78 28.70
N ALA A 361 -16.33 -6.64 27.89
CA ALA A 361 -14.96 -6.57 28.40
C ALA A 361 -14.70 -5.32 29.27
N LYS A 362 -15.55 -4.28 29.21
CA LYS A 362 -15.42 -3.07 30.03
C LYS A 362 -15.55 -3.33 31.53
N ILE A 363 -16.26 -4.39 31.92
CA ILE A 363 -16.42 -4.79 33.32
C ILE A 363 -15.24 -5.62 33.83
N VAL A 364 -14.36 -6.10 32.94
CA VAL A 364 -13.19 -6.90 33.30
C VAL A 364 -12.04 -5.94 33.69
N PRO A 365 -11.35 -6.17 34.83
CA PRO A 365 -10.19 -5.36 35.19
C PRO A 365 -9.13 -5.36 34.07
N LYS A 366 -8.72 -4.17 33.64
CA LYS A 366 -7.74 -4.00 32.54
C LYS A 366 -6.45 -4.77 32.75
N ALA A 367 -5.96 -4.82 34.01
CA ALA A 367 -4.78 -5.60 34.39
C ALA A 367 -4.96 -7.10 34.11
N LEU A 368 -6.18 -7.63 34.27
CA LEU A 368 -6.48 -9.03 33.97
C LEU A 368 -6.49 -9.30 32.48
N ILE A 369 -7.10 -8.42 31.67
CA ILE A 369 -7.06 -8.50 30.21
C ILE A 369 -5.60 -8.45 29.74
N ARG A 370 -4.81 -7.50 30.23
CA ARG A 370 -3.38 -7.42 29.90
C ARG A 370 -2.66 -8.74 30.22
N LYS A 371 -2.83 -9.27 31.42
CA LYS A 371 -2.19 -10.52 31.86
C LYS A 371 -2.59 -11.74 31.02
N LEU A 372 -3.86 -11.88 30.72
CA LEU A 372 -4.38 -13.10 30.07
C LEU A 372 -4.28 -13.04 28.54
N VAL A 373 -4.34 -11.85 27.94
CA VAL A 373 -4.35 -11.69 26.47
C VAL A 373 -3.00 -11.15 26.00
N ILE A 374 -2.64 -9.94 26.41
CA ILE A 374 -1.45 -9.28 25.84
C ILE A 374 -0.16 -9.98 26.25
N GLU A 375 0.01 -10.35 27.54
CA GLU A 375 1.20 -11.09 27.98
C GLU A 375 1.25 -12.53 27.42
N HIS A 376 0.09 -13.08 27.03
CA HIS A 376 0.07 -14.35 26.31
C HIS A 376 0.59 -14.20 24.88
N LEU A 377 0.11 -13.18 24.15
CA LEU A 377 0.55 -12.89 22.79
C LEU A 377 2.05 -12.51 22.72
N ARG A 378 2.61 -11.91 23.76
CA ARG A 378 4.05 -11.62 23.84
C ARG A 378 4.96 -12.86 23.90
N LYS A 379 4.39 -14.05 24.08
CA LYS A 379 5.12 -15.33 24.01
C LYS A 379 5.20 -15.90 22.60
N ASP A 380 4.48 -15.31 21.65
CA ASP A 380 4.49 -15.72 20.25
C ASP A 380 5.83 -15.40 19.58
N ALA A 381 6.24 -16.23 18.63
CA ALA A 381 7.51 -16.11 17.90
C ALA A 381 7.67 -14.76 17.16
N ASN A 382 6.57 -14.06 16.88
CA ASN A 382 6.57 -12.74 16.26
C ASN A 382 6.73 -11.59 17.26
N ALA A 383 6.77 -11.87 18.57
CA ALA A 383 6.84 -10.81 19.57
C ALA A 383 8.28 -10.51 20.02
N PRO A 384 8.66 -9.23 20.25
CA PRO A 384 10.00 -8.85 20.71
C PRO A 384 10.44 -9.52 22.02
N ALA A 385 9.50 -9.77 22.95
CA ALA A 385 9.80 -10.48 24.18
C ALA A 385 10.22 -11.96 23.93
N TYR A 386 9.68 -12.59 22.88
CA TYR A 386 10.12 -13.91 22.45
C TYR A 386 11.53 -13.85 21.87
N TRP A 387 11.83 -12.87 21.01
CA TRP A 387 13.17 -12.70 20.42
C TRP A 387 14.23 -12.52 21.49
N LYS A 388 13.96 -11.64 22.47
CA LYS A 388 14.86 -11.43 23.62
C LYS A 388 15.11 -12.74 24.38
N LYS A 389 14.04 -13.48 24.71
CA LYS A 389 14.12 -14.72 25.47
C LYS A 389 14.91 -15.82 24.75
N HIS A 390 14.85 -15.85 23.42
CA HIS A 390 15.47 -16.90 22.60
C HIS A 390 16.78 -16.45 21.93
N GLY A 391 17.26 -15.24 22.21
CA GLY A 391 18.54 -14.74 21.71
C GLY A 391 18.53 -14.45 20.20
N ASP A 392 17.37 -14.04 19.63
CA ASP A 392 17.28 -13.61 18.24
C ASP A 392 17.87 -12.20 18.08
N ILE A 393 19.21 -12.15 18.11
CA ILE A 393 19.96 -10.90 18.04
C ILE A 393 19.70 -10.17 16.71
N GLY A 394 19.49 -10.91 15.61
CA GLY A 394 19.20 -10.31 14.31
C GLY A 394 17.94 -9.44 14.33
N LYS A 395 16.83 -9.97 14.85
CA LYS A 395 15.59 -9.21 14.97
C LYS A 395 15.67 -8.10 16.02
N LEU A 396 16.34 -8.33 17.17
CA LEU A 396 16.56 -7.27 18.15
C LEU A 396 17.37 -6.12 17.54
N THR A 397 18.40 -6.42 16.78
CA THR A 397 19.19 -5.42 16.05
C THR A 397 18.33 -4.69 15.02
N ALA A 398 17.57 -5.42 14.21
CA ALA A 398 16.73 -4.81 13.17
C ALA A 398 15.67 -3.86 13.76
N PHE A 399 14.94 -4.32 14.76
CA PHE A 399 13.75 -3.62 15.23
C PHE A 399 13.99 -2.67 16.43
N PHE A 400 15.18 -2.74 17.05
CA PHE A 400 15.51 -1.91 18.23
C PHE A 400 16.88 -1.24 18.16
N GLY A 401 17.79 -1.69 17.31
CA GLY A 401 19.18 -1.27 17.28
C GLY A 401 20.11 -2.23 18.02
N GLY A 402 19.56 -3.18 18.78
CA GLY A 402 20.28 -4.17 19.55
C GLY A 402 19.58 -4.58 20.83
N GLU A 403 20.19 -5.51 21.54
CA GLU A 403 19.68 -6.02 22.81
C GLU A 403 19.77 -4.96 23.91
N LYS A 404 20.85 -4.15 23.94
CA LYS A 404 21.03 -3.07 24.91
C LYS A 404 20.00 -1.96 24.71
N GLU A 405 19.73 -1.59 23.49
CA GLU A 405 18.73 -0.59 23.11
C GLU A 405 17.31 -1.06 23.47
N TYR A 406 17.02 -2.36 23.29
CA TYR A 406 15.77 -2.96 23.74
C TYR A 406 15.62 -2.86 25.27
N ASP A 407 16.66 -3.20 26.03
CA ASP A 407 16.65 -3.14 27.51
C ASP A 407 16.61 -1.72 28.05
N ALA A 408 17.11 -0.74 27.27
CA ALA A 408 17.12 0.68 27.63
C ALA A 408 15.79 1.39 27.34
N LEU A 409 14.81 0.72 26.74
CA LEU A 409 13.51 1.33 26.46
C LEU A 409 12.83 1.79 27.75
N PRO A 410 12.16 2.96 27.73
CA PRO A 410 11.46 3.48 28.90
C PRO A 410 10.43 2.49 29.45
N ALA A 411 10.42 2.29 30.75
CA ALA A 411 9.43 1.46 31.42
C ALA A 411 8.06 2.15 31.52
N ARG A 412 8.05 3.49 31.50
CA ARG A 412 6.86 4.33 31.69
C ARG A 412 6.55 5.14 30.44
N TRP A 413 5.28 5.36 30.19
CA TRP A 413 4.79 6.16 29.07
C TRP A 413 5.17 7.63 29.11
N GLU A 414 5.36 8.18 30.32
CA GLU A 414 5.77 9.57 30.50
C GLU A 414 7.13 9.86 29.88
N ASP A 415 7.98 8.82 29.86
CA ASP A 415 9.37 8.90 29.37
C ASP A 415 9.49 8.46 27.89
N PHE A 416 8.41 7.94 27.29
CA PHE A 416 8.39 7.50 25.89
C PHE A 416 7.93 8.63 24.95
N PRO A 417 8.66 8.90 23.85
CA PRO A 417 8.32 10.00 22.93
C PRO A 417 7.18 9.61 21.98
N LEU A 418 5.92 9.82 22.41
CA LEU A 418 4.76 9.63 21.54
C LEU A 418 4.50 10.87 20.67
N LEU A 419 4.59 10.75 19.35
CA LEU A 419 4.34 11.84 18.40
C LEU A 419 2.94 12.44 18.54
N CYS A 420 1.93 11.59 18.68
CA CYS A 420 0.54 12.03 18.87
C CYS A 420 0.28 12.79 20.18
N GLU A 421 1.24 12.78 21.12
CA GLU A 421 1.22 13.59 22.34
C GLU A 421 2.16 14.80 22.27
N GLY A 422 2.67 15.13 21.09
CA GLY A 422 3.58 16.25 20.89
C GLY A 422 5.01 15.99 21.38
N LYS A 423 5.41 14.72 21.49
CA LYS A 423 6.75 14.33 21.93
C LYS A 423 7.49 13.63 20.79
N GLY A 424 8.56 14.22 20.31
CA GLY A 424 9.47 13.65 19.33
C GLY A 424 10.74 13.09 19.98
N LYS A 425 11.58 12.43 19.21
CA LYS A 425 12.86 11.87 19.64
C LYS A 425 13.81 12.94 20.20
N ASN A 426 13.75 14.16 19.65
CA ASN A 426 14.64 15.26 19.96
C ASN A 426 13.94 16.39 20.74
N GLY A 427 12.81 16.12 21.36
CA GLY A 427 12.06 17.10 22.15
C GLY A 427 10.60 17.28 21.71
N ALA A 428 10.01 18.43 22.02
CA ALA A 428 8.62 18.72 21.69
C ALA A 428 8.44 18.89 20.17
N VAL A 429 7.33 18.35 19.63
CA VAL A 429 6.93 18.48 18.23
C VAL A 429 5.48 18.96 18.13
N ASP A 430 5.16 19.70 17.07
CA ASP A 430 3.78 20.00 16.73
C ASP A 430 3.22 18.86 15.84
N TYR A 431 2.48 17.94 16.45
CA TYR A 431 1.91 16.80 15.75
C TYR A 431 0.91 17.20 14.66
N ASN A 432 0.18 18.30 14.84
CA ASN A 432 -0.73 18.79 13.80
C ASN A 432 0.05 19.36 12.61
N ALA A 433 1.17 20.02 12.86
CA ALA A 433 2.06 20.46 11.79
C ALA A 433 2.68 19.28 11.04
N LEU A 434 3.06 18.19 11.72
CA LEU A 434 3.56 16.98 11.06
C LEU A 434 2.50 16.32 10.15
N ARG A 435 1.21 16.39 10.51
CA ARG A 435 0.09 15.87 9.73
C ARG A 435 -0.34 16.77 8.58
N ASP A 436 0.14 17.99 8.52
CA ASP A 436 -0.13 18.90 7.43
C ASP A 436 0.84 18.64 6.27
N ILE A 437 0.31 18.19 5.15
CA ILE A 437 1.07 17.86 3.94
C ILE A 437 1.96 19.01 3.45
N ARG A 438 1.59 20.27 3.74
CA ARG A 438 2.38 21.44 3.37
C ARG A 438 3.74 21.48 4.06
N ASN A 439 3.88 20.75 5.17
CA ASN A 439 5.12 20.61 5.92
C ASN A 439 5.87 19.30 5.58
N ALA A 440 5.41 18.54 4.58
CA ALA A 440 6.09 17.32 4.15
C ALA A 440 7.50 17.64 3.65
N VAL A 441 8.48 16.90 4.16
CA VAL A 441 9.86 16.99 3.69
C VAL A 441 10.03 16.04 2.49
N PRO A 442 10.26 16.55 1.28
CA PRO A 442 10.45 15.70 0.10
C PRO A 442 11.80 14.98 0.15
N ILE A 443 11.87 13.82 -0.48
CA ILE A 443 13.12 13.13 -0.75
C ILE A 443 13.73 13.70 -2.02
N ASP A 444 15.02 14.09 -1.96
CA ASP A 444 15.78 14.53 -3.13
C ASP A 444 16.27 13.30 -3.91
N CYS A 445 15.66 13.07 -5.06
CA CYS A 445 16.04 11.99 -5.99
C CYS A 445 16.96 12.51 -7.13
N GLY A 446 17.52 13.69 -6.99
CA GLY A 446 18.48 14.27 -7.95
C GLY A 446 17.84 14.99 -9.14
N PHE A 447 16.50 15.03 -9.23
CA PHE A 447 15.77 15.76 -10.28
C PHE A 447 14.49 16.37 -9.74
N ASP A 448 13.90 17.29 -10.49
CA ASP A 448 12.60 17.87 -10.14
C ASP A 448 11.48 16.86 -10.37
N ALA A 449 10.96 16.29 -9.28
CA ALA A 449 9.91 15.27 -9.31
C ALA A 449 8.55 15.79 -9.85
N ASP A 450 8.33 17.09 -9.83
CA ASP A 450 7.11 17.73 -10.33
C ASP A 450 7.20 18.08 -11.83
N LYS A 451 8.39 17.92 -12.44
CA LYS A 451 8.62 18.10 -13.86
C LYS A 451 7.70 17.18 -14.68
N ALA A 452 7.02 17.72 -15.71
CA ALA A 452 6.14 16.92 -16.54
C ALA A 452 6.92 15.83 -17.32
N ASP A 453 6.29 14.66 -17.54
CA ASP A 453 6.95 13.53 -18.21
C ASP A 453 7.59 13.90 -19.56
N LYS A 454 6.88 14.69 -20.38
CA LYS A 454 7.36 15.18 -21.69
C LYS A 454 8.62 16.04 -21.62
N ASP A 455 8.90 16.65 -20.47
CA ASP A 455 10.01 17.57 -20.26
C ASP A 455 11.23 16.88 -19.61
N ILE A 456 11.12 15.59 -19.27
CA ILE A 456 12.23 14.78 -18.76
C ILE A 456 13.27 14.58 -19.86
N THR A 457 14.53 14.81 -19.53
CA THR A 457 15.67 14.74 -20.43
C THR A 457 16.73 13.76 -19.91
N ILE A 458 17.73 13.45 -20.74
CA ILE A 458 18.87 12.63 -20.32
C ILE A 458 19.63 13.22 -19.12
N ALA A 459 19.59 14.54 -18.95
CA ALA A 459 20.22 15.20 -17.81
C ALA A 459 19.53 14.82 -16.49
N ASP A 460 18.19 14.67 -16.50
CA ASP A 460 17.41 14.24 -15.32
C ASP A 460 17.75 12.78 -14.96
N LEU A 461 17.89 11.91 -15.97
CA LEU A 461 18.30 10.51 -15.76
C LEU A 461 19.70 10.43 -15.15
N ARG A 462 20.65 11.19 -15.69
CA ARG A 462 22.02 11.25 -15.16
C ARG A 462 22.07 11.79 -13.73
N ALA A 463 21.26 12.80 -13.44
CA ALA A 463 21.18 13.40 -12.11
C ALA A 463 20.62 12.40 -11.08
N THR A 464 19.56 11.67 -11.46
CA THR A 464 18.99 10.61 -10.61
C THR A 464 19.98 9.48 -10.35
N ALA A 465 20.64 8.95 -11.39
CA ALA A 465 21.66 7.92 -11.23
C ALA A 465 22.78 8.37 -10.29
N LYS A 466 23.25 9.61 -10.45
CA LYS A 466 24.28 10.21 -9.58
C LYS A 466 23.81 10.36 -8.13
N ALA A 467 22.55 10.73 -7.90
CA ALA A 467 21.99 10.85 -6.55
C ALA A 467 22.00 9.49 -5.83
N HIS A 468 21.76 8.39 -6.56
CA HIS A 468 21.91 7.02 -6.09
C HIS A 468 23.38 6.54 -6.01
N GLY A 469 24.35 7.39 -6.31
CA GLY A 469 25.77 7.02 -6.33
C GLY A 469 26.18 6.15 -7.53
N GLY A 470 25.29 6.00 -8.50
CA GLY A 470 25.52 5.26 -9.75
C GLY A 470 25.71 6.17 -10.95
N GLU A 471 25.51 5.62 -12.14
CA GLU A 471 25.58 6.37 -13.40
C GLU A 471 24.58 5.86 -14.45
N LEU A 472 24.20 6.70 -15.41
CA LEU A 472 23.48 6.30 -16.61
C LEU A 472 24.49 5.84 -17.65
N VAL A 473 24.40 4.57 -18.10
CA VAL A 473 25.29 3.99 -19.11
C VAL A 473 24.83 4.38 -20.52
N SER A 474 23.53 4.42 -20.77
CA SER A 474 22.99 4.82 -22.08
C SER A 474 23.40 6.24 -22.43
N GLU A 475 23.95 6.42 -23.63
CA GLU A 475 24.41 7.72 -24.13
C GLU A 475 23.28 8.58 -24.71
N THR A 476 22.20 7.95 -25.16
CA THR A 476 21.06 8.60 -25.81
C THR A 476 19.76 8.33 -25.07
N PHE A 477 18.85 9.30 -25.10
CA PHE A 477 17.50 9.22 -24.55
C PHE A 477 16.60 10.19 -25.32
N ALA A 478 15.45 9.71 -25.80
CA ALA A 478 14.45 10.57 -26.39
C ALA A 478 13.67 11.30 -25.27
N ALA A 479 13.73 12.63 -25.25
CA ALA A 479 13.07 13.42 -24.21
C ALA A 479 11.60 13.04 -24.06
N GLY A 480 11.17 12.76 -22.82
CA GLY A 480 9.81 12.35 -22.48
C GLY A 480 9.48 10.87 -22.70
N ASP A 481 10.36 10.08 -23.30
CA ASP A 481 10.15 8.64 -23.45
C ASP A 481 10.53 7.87 -22.18
N LEU A 482 9.62 7.79 -21.25
CA LEU A 482 9.84 7.10 -19.98
C LEU A 482 9.67 5.56 -20.08
N TYR A 483 9.32 5.01 -21.24
CA TYR A 483 8.96 3.60 -21.36
C TYR A 483 9.92 2.77 -22.22
N THR A 484 10.80 3.37 -23.00
CA THR A 484 11.92 2.67 -23.64
C THR A 484 13.00 2.41 -22.58
N PRO A 485 13.39 1.14 -22.35
CA PRO A 485 14.42 0.80 -21.37
C PRO A 485 15.76 1.42 -21.72
N VAL A 486 16.51 1.83 -20.69
CA VAL A 486 17.89 2.32 -20.77
C VAL A 486 18.78 1.55 -19.80
N GLU A 487 20.08 1.62 -19.98
CA GLU A 487 21.06 0.96 -19.11
C GLU A 487 21.55 1.91 -18.02
N TRP A 488 21.51 1.40 -16.79
CA TRP A 488 21.95 2.05 -15.57
C TRP A 488 23.08 1.25 -14.93
N LYS A 489 23.89 1.91 -14.13
CA LYS A 489 24.92 1.26 -13.32
C LYS A 489 24.78 1.68 -11.86
N THR A 490 24.81 0.72 -10.98
CA THR A 490 24.67 0.96 -9.53
C THR A 490 25.95 1.54 -8.93
N GLN A 491 25.86 2.02 -7.68
CA GLN A 491 26.98 2.42 -6.83
C GLN A 491 28.00 1.28 -6.56
N ASP A 492 27.63 0.04 -6.83
CA ASP A 492 28.50 -1.14 -6.70
C ASP A 492 29.07 -1.61 -8.05
N GLY A 493 28.73 -0.94 -9.15
CA GLY A 493 29.23 -1.23 -10.49
C GLY A 493 28.37 -2.22 -11.29
N ASP A 494 27.27 -2.69 -10.74
CA ASP A 494 26.37 -3.61 -11.45
C ASP A 494 25.57 -2.86 -12.52
N VAL A 495 25.57 -3.38 -13.75
CA VAL A 495 24.79 -2.83 -14.86
C VAL A 495 23.44 -3.52 -14.91
N PHE A 496 22.36 -2.74 -15.06
CA PHE A 496 21.00 -3.24 -15.21
C PHE A 496 20.21 -2.41 -16.23
N THR A 497 19.23 -3.03 -16.83
CA THR A 497 18.29 -2.38 -17.76
C THR A 497 16.98 -2.12 -17.07
N ALA A 498 16.46 -0.89 -17.15
CA ALA A 498 15.15 -0.53 -16.62
C ALA A 498 14.55 0.65 -17.37
N ARG A 499 13.23 0.74 -17.37
CA ARG A 499 12.51 1.91 -17.89
C ARG A 499 12.76 3.12 -17.02
N PRO A 500 12.99 4.32 -17.60
CA PRO A 500 13.07 5.56 -16.84
C PRO A 500 11.83 5.78 -15.94
N TYR A 501 10.65 5.36 -16.38
CA TYR A 501 9.43 5.40 -15.55
C TYR A 501 9.59 4.66 -14.22
N SER A 502 10.09 3.43 -14.26
CA SER A 502 10.30 2.62 -13.05
C SER A 502 11.24 3.28 -12.05
N VAL A 503 12.29 3.92 -12.55
CA VAL A 503 13.30 4.59 -11.71
C VAL A 503 12.79 5.95 -11.21
N LEU A 504 12.40 6.86 -12.13
CA LEU A 504 12.10 8.25 -11.77
C LEU A 504 10.69 8.42 -11.19
N ARG A 505 9.71 7.65 -11.68
CA ARG A 505 8.30 7.86 -11.36
C ARG A 505 7.71 6.81 -10.43
N ALA A 506 8.37 5.65 -10.27
CA ALA A 506 7.89 4.59 -9.38
C ALA A 506 8.88 4.26 -8.25
N GLY A 507 10.05 4.93 -8.19
CA GLY A 507 11.00 4.81 -7.09
C GLY A 507 11.80 3.50 -7.08
N HIS A 508 11.76 2.71 -8.16
CA HIS A 508 12.56 1.51 -8.29
C HIS A 508 14.00 1.86 -8.68
N TRP A 509 14.93 1.56 -7.82
CA TRP A 509 16.34 1.46 -8.14
C TRP A 509 16.71 -0.02 -8.13
N PHE A 510 17.98 -0.37 -8.36
CA PHE A 510 18.40 -1.75 -8.39
C PHE A 510 18.33 -2.40 -7.01
N ASN A 511 17.48 -3.44 -6.84
CA ASN A 511 17.29 -4.18 -5.59
C ASN A 511 17.70 -5.64 -5.75
N ARG A 512 18.95 -5.96 -5.36
CA ARG A 512 19.46 -7.35 -5.27
C ARG A 512 19.31 -7.96 -3.89
N THR A 513 18.99 -7.14 -2.90
CA THR A 513 19.18 -7.41 -1.48
C THR A 513 18.64 -8.75 -1.01
N TYR A 514 17.46 -9.16 -1.45
CA TYR A 514 16.91 -10.39 -0.90
C TYR A 514 17.33 -11.68 -1.65
N LYS A 515 17.72 -11.59 -2.94
CA LYS A 515 18.28 -12.74 -3.68
C LYS A 515 19.66 -13.16 -3.17
N GLU A 516 20.41 -12.22 -2.61
CA GLU A 516 21.72 -12.47 -2.06
C GLU A 516 21.67 -12.87 -0.58
N ASN A 517 20.46 -13.08 -0.03
CA ASN A 517 20.20 -13.44 1.36
C ASN A 517 20.72 -12.48 2.42
N VAL A 518 21.12 -11.28 2.00
CA VAL A 518 21.75 -10.28 2.85
C VAL A 518 21.11 -8.94 2.57
N TRP A 519 20.50 -8.35 3.57
CA TRP A 519 20.01 -6.99 3.51
C TRP A 519 21.07 -6.05 4.10
N GLU A 520 21.98 -5.57 3.26
CA GLU A 520 23.08 -4.68 3.64
C GLU A 520 22.67 -3.20 3.63
N PHE A 521 21.57 -2.87 4.27
CA PHE A 521 20.98 -1.53 4.21
C PHE A 521 21.90 -0.43 4.75
N ASP A 522 22.70 -0.72 5.79
CA ASP A 522 23.70 0.23 6.30
C ASP A 522 24.81 0.49 5.28
N ARG A 523 25.22 -0.53 4.52
CA ARG A 523 26.19 -0.38 3.42
C ARG A 523 25.58 0.41 2.26
N LEU A 524 24.34 0.08 1.90
CA LEU A 524 23.60 0.75 0.85
C LEU A 524 23.45 2.26 1.16
N ALA A 525 23.00 2.62 2.35
CA ALA A 525 22.82 4.01 2.74
C ALA A 525 24.12 4.83 2.74
N ARG A 526 25.29 4.20 2.95
CA ARG A 526 26.60 4.89 2.84
C ARG A 526 27.00 5.22 1.40
N LYS A 527 26.47 4.49 0.42
CA LYS A 527 26.81 4.63 -0.99
C LYS A 527 25.72 5.29 -1.82
N ASP A 528 24.48 5.20 -1.38
CA ASP A 528 23.29 5.71 -2.05
C ASP A 528 22.69 6.88 -1.27
N GLY A 529 22.90 8.10 -1.81
CA GLY A 529 22.45 9.34 -1.17
C GLY A 529 20.93 9.48 -1.07
N VAL A 530 20.18 8.82 -1.94
CA VAL A 530 18.71 8.85 -1.93
C VAL A 530 18.19 8.00 -0.77
N TYR A 531 18.68 6.76 -0.63
CA TYR A 531 18.30 5.89 0.51
C TYR A 531 18.79 6.44 1.85
N ALA A 532 19.94 7.07 1.88
CA ALA A 532 20.52 7.66 3.09
C ALA A 532 19.58 8.67 3.78
N GLN A 533 18.79 9.41 3.00
CA GLN A 533 17.85 10.40 3.55
C GLN A 533 16.80 9.77 4.45
N ILE A 534 16.35 8.55 4.14
CA ILE A 534 15.33 7.83 4.90
C ILE A 534 15.98 6.95 5.97
N TRP A 535 17.02 6.21 5.60
CA TRP A 535 17.64 5.22 6.49
C TRP A 535 18.18 5.85 7.77
N TYR A 536 18.85 6.99 7.65
CA TYR A 536 19.44 7.70 8.78
C TYR A 536 18.43 8.47 9.65
N ASP A 537 17.15 8.43 9.35
CA ASP A 537 16.11 8.92 10.29
C ASP A 537 16.01 8.02 11.53
N THR A 538 16.32 6.73 11.39
CA THR A 538 16.16 5.73 12.45
C THR A 538 17.41 4.91 12.73
N HIS A 539 18.47 5.07 11.95
CA HIS A 539 19.72 4.32 12.07
C HIS A 539 20.91 5.26 12.24
N GLY A 540 21.88 4.83 13.05
CA GLY A 540 23.14 5.57 13.22
C GLY A 540 24.03 5.48 12.00
N ARG A 541 24.76 6.55 11.68
CA ARG A 541 25.74 6.55 10.56
C ARG A 541 26.92 5.61 10.79
N ASP A 542 27.13 5.19 12.03
CA ASP A 542 28.16 4.25 12.48
C ASP A 542 27.68 2.80 12.49
N GLU A 543 26.38 2.53 12.32
CA GLU A 543 25.85 1.17 12.22
C GLU A 543 26.43 0.44 11.00
N ARG A 544 26.71 -0.86 11.16
CA ARG A 544 27.33 -1.74 10.15
C ARG A 544 26.68 -3.12 10.15
N TYR A 545 25.37 -3.16 10.35
CA TYR A 545 24.65 -4.43 10.43
C TYR A 545 24.44 -5.06 9.05
N VAL A 546 24.44 -6.38 9.06
CA VAL A 546 24.04 -7.22 7.95
C VAL A 546 22.85 -8.04 8.42
N TYR A 547 21.69 -7.79 7.84
CA TYR A 547 20.45 -8.48 8.19
C TYR A 547 20.33 -9.73 7.33
N SER A 548 21.03 -10.82 7.71
CA SER A 548 21.03 -12.07 6.94
C SER A 548 19.77 -12.88 7.20
N MET A 549 19.24 -13.53 6.17
CA MET A 549 18.24 -14.57 6.33
C MET A 549 18.84 -15.78 7.06
N SER A 550 18.02 -16.47 7.85
CA SER A 550 18.39 -17.81 8.36
C SER A 550 18.58 -18.78 7.18
N ASP A 551 19.40 -19.82 7.37
CA ASP A 551 19.64 -20.83 6.33
C ASP A 551 18.34 -21.53 5.89
N ASP A 552 17.40 -21.74 6.81
CA ASP A 552 16.08 -22.29 6.50
C ASP A 552 15.27 -21.35 5.59
N MET A 553 15.25 -20.04 5.88
CA MET A 553 14.59 -19.07 5.02
C MET A 553 15.29 -18.95 3.66
N ARG A 554 16.62 -18.95 3.64
CA ARG A 554 17.40 -18.91 2.41
C ARG A 554 17.06 -20.08 1.51
N THR A 555 17.08 -21.31 2.05
CA THR A 555 16.74 -22.53 1.32
C THR A 555 15.34 -22.43 0.71
N LYS A 556 14.36 -21.92 1.45
CA LYS A 556 12.98 -21.73 0.96
C LYS A 556 12.84 -20.66 -0.13
N PHE A 557 13.74 -19.67 -0.16
CA PHE A 557 13.80 -18.68 -1.24
C PHE A 557 14.53 -19.17 -2.48
N GLU A 558 15.56 -20.00 -2.28
CA GLU A 558 16.42 -20.50 -3.37
C GLU A 558 15.93 -21.85 -3.93
N SER A 559 15.03 -22.54 -3.21
CA SER A 559 14.49 -23.81 -3.69
C SER A 559 13.58 -23.62 -4.89
N GLU A 560 14.18 -23.74 -6.05
CA GLU A 560 13.60 -24.06 -7.34
C GLU A 560 14.42 -25.06 -8.08
#